data_c1383c82839ce78805660278022067d7
#
_entry.id   c1383c82839ce78805660278022067d7
#
_cell.length_a   1.000
_cell.length_b   1.000
_cell.length_c   1.000
_cell.angle_alpha   90.00
_cell.angle_beta   90.00
_cell.angle_gamma   90.00
#
_symmetry.space_group_name_H-M   'P 1'
#
loop_
_entity.id
_entity.type
_entity.pdbx_description
1 polymer ?
#
loop_
_entity_poly.entity_id
_entity_poly.type
_entity_poly.pdbx_seq_one_letter_code
_entity_poly.pdbx_strand_id
1 'polypeptide(L)'
;MGLIYDYYKTALKFVFSMANKIENKPHVKIKQNKRVKPDWLKTQIPGDGKYAEMLKLVKDNKLHTICESGKCPNIGECWGAGTATFMISGNTCTRSCQFCNVATGAGEKLDPLEPFKVAQSINLMGIKHAVITSVDRDDLDDGGSNHWVKTVNTIREFNPDTTLETLIPDFQGNTEQLDRIIKVHPEIVSHNIETVRRLTKEVRVQAKYDRSLEVLRYLKEKGMKTKSGIMCGMGESEDEVLDTLHDLKNSGVDIVTLGQYMQPTPRHLKVANYVHPDVFAMYKREGLKLGFGYIES
;
A
#
# COMPACT_ATOMS: atom_id res chain seq x y z
N MET A 1 6.20 1.35 21.57
CA MET A 1 7.23 1.85 20.63
C MET A 1 8.21 0.76 20.18
N GLY A 2 8.57 -0.22 21.02
CA GLY A 2 9.49 -1.32 20.67
C GLY A 2 8.94 -2.35 19.67
N LEU A 3 7.68 -2.73 19.78
CA LEU A 3 7.07 -3.81 19.00
C LEU A 3 6.97 -3.54 17.48
N ILE A 4 6.70 -2.29 17.08
CA ILE A 4 6.64 -1.90 15.66
C ILE A 4 8.06 -1.92 15.06
N TYR A 5 9.05 -1.47 15.83
CA TYR A 5 10.45 -1.44 15.40
C TYR A 5 11.03 -2.86 15.28
N ASP A 6 10.68 -3.76 16.19
CA ASP A 6 11.14 -5.15 16.17
C ASP A 6 10.44 -5.98 15.09
N TYR A 7 9.19 -5.69 14.76
CA TYR A 7 8.47 -6.30 13.64
C TYR A 7 9.15 -6.00 12.30
N TYR A 8 9.47 -4.73 12.05
CA TYR A 8 10.23 -4.34 10.85
C TYR A 8 11.66 -4.88 10.85
N LYS A 9 12.31 -5.02 12.03
CA LYS A 9 13.64 -5.63 12.15
C LYS A 9 13.66 -7.12 11.85
N THR A 10 12.60 -7.85 12.17
CA THR A 10 12.52 -9.30 11.93
C THR A 10 12.29 -9.60 10.45
N ALA A 11 11.44 -8.83 9.77
CA ALA A 11 11.32 -8.86 8.31
C ALA A 11 12.66 -8.48 7.61
N LEU A 12 13.41 -7.53 8.17
CA LEU A 12 14.71 -7.09 7.68
C LEU A 12 15.81 -8.15 7.76
N LYS A 13 15.85 -9.02 8.79
CA LYS A 13 16.94 -10.01 8.94
C LYS A 13 16.95 -11.06 7.84
N PHE A 14 15.81 -11.36 7.23
CA PHE A 14 15.75 -12.32 6.13
C PHE A 14 16.20 -11.69 4.78
N VAL A 15 15.90 -10.41 4.55
CA VAL A 15 16.31 -9.67 3.35
C VAL A 15 17.81 -9.33 3.37
N PHE A 16 18.39 -9.06 4.55
CA PHE A 16 19.82 -8.71 4.70
C PHE A 16 20.77 -9.85 4.39
N SER A 17 20.35 -11.11 4.46
CA SER A 17 21.20 -12.26 4.12
C SER A 17 21.56 -12.34 2.63
N MET A 18 20.81 -11.70 1.75
CA MET A 18 21.07 -11.70 0.31
C MET A 18 21.77 -10.41 -0.22
N ALA A 19 21.75 -9.32 0.53
CA ALA A 19 22.26 -8.02 0.08
C ALA A 19 23.78 -7.82 0.23
N ASN A 20 24.49 -8.66 0.99
CA ASN A 20 25.89 -8.43 1.37
C ASN A 20 26.93 -8.95 0.34
N LYS A 21 26.58 -9.16 -0.92
CA LYS A 21 27.51 -9.63 -1.98
C LYS A 21 27.62 -8.78 -3.22
N ILE A 22 27.35 -7.48 -3.16
CA ILE A 22 27.50 -6.63 -4.35
C ILE A 22 28.46 -5.47 -4.05
N GLU A 23 29.74 -5.70 -4.35
CA GLU A 23 30.76 -4.66 -4.50
C GLU A 23 30.55 -3.89 -5.81
N ASN A 24 30.89 -2.61 -5.79
CA ASN A 24 30.85 -1.62 -6.87
C ASN A 24 31.13 -2.17 -8.27
N LYS A 25 30.12 -2.16 -9.14
CA LYS A 25 30.31 -2.32 -10.59
C LYS A 25 29.78 -1.09 -11.34
N PRO A 26 30.43 -0.68 -12.45
CA PRO A 26 30.06 0.51 -13.19
C PRO A 26 28.71 0.37 -13.91
N HIS A 27 28.02 1.50 -14.10
CA HIS A 27 26.75 1.60 -14.80
C HIS A 27 26.75 0.90 -16.17
N VAL A 28 26.12 -0.25 -16.25
CA VAL A 28 25.90 -0.95 -17.52
C VAL A 28 24.55 -0.51 -18.07
N LYS A 29 24.55 0.21 -19.20
CA LYS A 29 23.32 0.48 -19.96
C LYS A 29 22.79 -0.83 -20.55
N ILE A 30 21.91 -1.53 -19.85
CA ILE A 30 21.28 -2.76 -20.33
C ILE A 30 20.14 -2.38 -21.28
N LYS A 31 20.22 -2.78 -22.55
CA LYS A 31 19.08 -2.73 -23.47
C LYS A 31 18.02 -3.70 -22.98
N GLN A 32 16.97 -3.17 -22.36
CA GLN A 32 15.87 -3.98 -21.82
C GLN A 32 14.98 -4.50 -22.95
N ASN A 33 14.82 -5.81 -23.00
CA ASN A 33 13.89 -6.48 -23.93
C ASN A 33 12.48 -6.44 -23.27
N LYS A 34 11.59 -5.57 -23.76
CA LYS A 34 10.35 -5.09 -23.15
C LYS A 34 9.24 -6.12 -22.88
N ARG A 35 9.42 -7.43 -23.09
CA ARG A 35 8.32 -8.41 -23.07
C ARG A 35 8.50 -9.64 -22.18
N VAL A 36 9.65 -9.87 -21.59
CA VAL A 36 9.90 -11.02 -20.73
C VAL A 36 10.18 -10.54 -19.32
N LYS A 37 9.45 -11.07 -18.34
CA LYS A 37 9.73 -10.79 -16.93
C LYS A 37 11.16 -11.23 -16.62
N PRO A 38 12.00 -10.32 -16.11
CA PRO A 38 13.38 -10.67 -15.75
C PRO A 38 13.41 -11.66 -14.58
N ASP A 39 14.53 -12.36 -14.41
CA ASP A 39 14.65 -13.44 -13.41
C ASP A 39 14.52 -12.91 -11.98
N TRP A 40 14.90 -11.67 -11.70
CA TRP A 40 14.77 -11.06 -10.36
C TRP A 40 13.32 -10.76 -9.95
N LEU A 41 12.34 -10.84 -10.86
CA LEU A 41 10.90 -10.68 -10.55
C LEU A 41 10.19 -11.99 -10.26
N LYS A 42 10.92 -13.10 -10.17
CA LYS A 42 10.35 -14.39 -9.78
C LYS A 42 10.19 -14.43 -8.28
N THR A 43 8.95 -14.39 -7.79
CA THR A 43 8.64 -14.65 -6.38
C THR A 43 8.62 -16.16 -6.13
N GLN A 44 9.26 -16.59 -5.04
CA GLN A 44 9.12 -17.96 -4.56
C GLN A 44 7.80 -18.08 -3.80
N ILE A 45 7.05 -19.14 -4.06
CA ILE A 45 5.89 -19.47 -3.21
C ILE A 45 6.45 -19.92 -1.85
N PRO A 46 6.02 -19.31 -0.74
CA PRO A 46 6.49 -19.73 0.58
C PRO A 46 6.21 -21.21 0.81
N GLY A 47 7.26 -21.97 1.13
CA GLY A 47 7.18 -23.43 1.34
C GLY A 47 6.86 -23.85 2.78
N ASP A 48 6.59 -22.91 3.69
CA ASP A 48 6.41 -23.13 5.13
C ASP A 48 5.01 -23.64 5.56
N GLY A 49 4.12 -23.90 4.62
CA GLY A 49 2.75 -24.36 4.89
C GLY A 49 1.78 -23.28 5.41
N LYS A 50 2.26 -22.21 6.03
CA LYS A 50 1.42 -21.14 6.61
C LYS A 50 0.53 -20.44 5.58
N TYR A 51 1.06 -20.20 4.38
CA TYR A 51 0.27 -19.65 3.29
C TYR A 51 -0.92 -20.55 2.92
N ALA A 52 -0.69 -21.86 2.84
CA ALA A 52 -1.74 -22.83 2.52
C ALA A 52 -2.81 -22.93 3.63
N GLU A 53 -2.38 -22.89 4.89
CA GLU A 53 -3.29 -22.85 6.04
C GLU A 53 -4.14 -21.59 6.04
N MET A 54 -3.53 -20.43 5.81
CA MET A 54 -4.21 -19.14 5.74
C MET A 54 -5.20 -19.09 4.58
N LEU A 55 -4.79 -19.58 3.39
CA LEU A 55 -5.66 -19.66 2.22
C LEU A 55 -6.88 -20.55 2.46
N LYS A 56 -6.69 -21.69 3.16
CA LYS A 56 -7.78 -22.58 3.57
C LYS A 56 -8.72 -21.87 4.54
N LEU A 57 -8.19 -21.21 5.56
CA LEU A 57 -8.97 -20.46 6.55
C LEU A 57 -9.81 -19.35 5.90
N VAL A 58 -9.22 -18.58 4.97
CA VAL A 58 -9.93 -17.55 4.20
C VAL A 58 -11.10 -18.16 3.40
N LYS A 59 -10.86 -19.29 2.70
CA LYS A 59 -11.90 -19.97 1.91
C LYS A 59 -13.00 -20.59 2.77
N ASP A 60 -12.63 -21.32 3.80
CA ASP A 60 -13.58 -22.03 4.68
C ASP A 60 -14.52 -21.05 5.41
N ASN A 61 -14.01 -19.87 5.77
CA ASN A 61 -14.76 -18.84 6.46
C ASN A 61 -15.32 -17.74 5.53
N LYS A 62 -15.19 -17.89 4.20
CA LYS A 62 -15.67 -16.91 3.20
C LYS A 62 -15.17 -15.48 3.49
N LEU A 63 -13.91 -15.35 3.91
CA LEU A 63 -13.29 -14.08 4.20
C LEU A 63 -12.86 -13.37 2.90
N HIS A 64 -12.82 -12.03 2.91
CA HIS A 64 -12.43 -11.24 1.75
C HIS A 64 -11.19 -10.40 2.07
N THR A 65 -10.13 -10.59 1.29
CA THR A 65 -8.91 -9.79 1.37
C THR A 65 -8.60 -9.19 0.00
N ILE A 66 -8.11 -7.94 -0.04
CA ILE A 66 -7.61 -7.36 -1.29
C ILE A 66 -6.37 -8.11 -1.79
N CYS A 67 -5.67 -8.81 -0.91
CA CYS A 67 -4.52 -9.63 -1.28
C CYS A 67 -4.89 -10.73 -2.30
N GLU A 68 -6.08 -11.34 -2.15
CA GLU A 68 -6.58 -12.34 -3.12
C GLU A 68 -7.21 -11.67 -4.35
N SER A 69 -8.18 -10.76 -4.15
CA SER A 69 -8.90 -10.12 -5.25
C SER A 69 -8.00 -9.25 -6.13
N GLY A 70 -7.01 -8.61 -5.54
CA GLY A 70 -5.98 -7.83 -6.22
C GLY A 70 -4.86 -8.67 -6.86
N LYS A 71 -4.84 -10.01 -6.65
CA LYS A 71 -3.79 -10.91 -7.13
C LYS A 71 -2.39 -10.44 -6.72
N CYS A 72 -2.25 -10.06 -5.45
CA CYS A 72 -1.00 -9.51 -4.93
C CYS A 72 0.14 -10.55 -5.02
N PRO A 73 1.29 -10.24 -5.66
CA PRO A 73 2.40 -11.18 -5.75
C PRO A 73 3.08 -11.46 -4.41
N ASN A 74 2.92 -10.59 -3.42
CA ASN A 74 3.56 -10.67 -2.11
C ASN A 74 2.67 -11.34 -1.04
N ILE A 75 1.50 -11.87 -1.44
CA ILE A 75 0.50 -12.42 -0.50
C ILE A 75 1.09 -13.48 0.44
N GLY A 76 1.93 -14.37 -0.08
CA GLY A 76 2.52 -15.43 0.71
C GLY A 76 3.48 -14.93 1.79
N GLU A 77 4.30 -13.95 1.46
CA GLU A 77 5.24 -13.33 2.38
C GLU A 77 4.51 -12.55 3.48
N CYS A 78 3.55 -11.71 3.10
CA CYS A 78 2.76 -10.90 4.04
C CYS A 78 1.97 -11.78 5.02
N TRP A 79 1.27 -12.79 4.52
CA TRP A 79 0.48 -13.67 5.37
C TRP A 79 1.36 -14.52 6.29
N GLY A 80 2.51 -15.01 5.80
CA GLY A 80 3.52 -15.68 6.61
C GLY A 80 4.08 -14.81 7.74
N ALA A 81 4.16 -13.50 7.52
CA ALA A 81 4.58 -12.51 8.51
C ALA A 81 3.43 -12.01 9.43
N GLY A 82 2.20 -12.53 9.29
CA GLY A 82 1.05 -12.12 10.10
C GLY A 82 0.48 -10.75 9.72
N THR A 83 0.67 -10.33 8.47
CA THR A 83 0.12 -9.08 7.91
C THR A 83 -0.86 -9.38 6.80
N ALA A 84 -2.02 -8.72 6.79
CA ALA A 84 -2.98 -8.80 5.70
C ALA A 84 -3.63 -7.45 5.42
N THR A 85 -4.06 -7.26 4.17
CA THR A 85 -4.79 -6.06 3.76
C THR A 85 -6.24 -6.40 3.47
N PHE A 86 -7.15 -5.69 4.13
CA PHE A 86 -8.58 -5.82 3.97
C PHE A 86 -9.14 -4.59 3.25
N MET A 87 -10.03 -4.82 2.29
CA MET A 87 -10.71 -3.74 1.57
C MET A 87 -12.13 -3.60 2.08
N ILE A 88 -12.54 -2.37 2.36
CA ILE A 88 -13.86 -2.00 2.87
C ILE A 88 -14.61 -1.08 1.90
N SER A 89 -15.85 -0.81 2.21
CA SER A 89 -16.78 0.05 1.45
C SER A 89 -17.27 -0.58 0.15
N GLY A 90 -17.25 -1.92 0.07
CA GLY A 90 -17.71 -2.69 -1.08
C GLY A 90 -16.61 -3.02 -2.09
N ASN A 91 -17.01 -3.50 -3.28
CA ASN A 91 -16.11 -4.03 -4.30
C ASN A 91 -16.05 -3.16 -5.58
N THR A 92 -16.81 -2.07 -5.62
CA THR A 92 -16.88 -1.16 -6.77
C THR A 92 -16.40 0.23 -6.39
N CYS A 93 -15.35 0.70 -7.07
CA CYS A 93 -14.73 2.00 -6.84
C CYS A 93 -15.35 3.05 -7.77
N THR A 94 -15.58 4.26 -7.27
CA THR A 94 -16.07 5.37 -8.08
C THR A 94 -14.98 5.98 -8.97
N ARG A 95 -13.70 5.58 -8.78
CA ARG A 95 -12.55 6.06 -9.56
C ARG A 95 -11.95 4.96 -10.42
N SER A 96 -11.30 5.37 -11.53
CA SER A 96 -10.77 4.50 -12.58
C SER A 96 -9.25 4.58 -12.71
N CYS A 97 -8.52 4.30 -11.64
CA CYS A 97 -7.06 4.26 -11.69
C CYS A 97 -6.58 3.16 -12.64
N GLN A 98 -5.70 3.51 -13.59
CA GLN A 98 -5.29 2.62 -14.70
C GLN A 98 -4.45 1.40 -14.28
N PHE A 99 -3.96 1.39 -13.05
CA PHE A 99 -3.20 0.29 -12.47
C PHE A 99 -4.05 -0.68 -11.63
N CYS A 100 -5.26 -0.26 -11.23
CA CYS A 100 -6.04 -0.94 -10.21
C CYS A 100 -7.00 -1.98 -10.80
N ASN A 101 -6.99 -3.19 -10.25
CA ASN A 101 -7.85 -4.30 -10.71
C ASN A 101 -9.24 -4.31 -10.04
N VAL A 102 -9.56 -3.31 -9.21
CA VAL A 102 -10.89 -3.17 -8.62
C VAL A 102 -11.89 -2.70 -9.67
N ALA A 103 -13.11 -3.22 -9.63
CA ALA A 103 -14.18 -2.83 -10.56
C ALA A 103 -14.51 -1.35 -10.39
N THR A 104 -14.73 -0.66 -11.53
CA THR A 104 -15.11 0.76 -11.54
C THR A 104 -16.60 0.91 -11.87
N GLY A 105 -17.29 1.77 -11.13
CA GLY A 105 -18.72 2.02 -11.34
C GLY A 105 -19.38 2.81 -10.22
N ALA A 106 -20.70 2.80 -10.19
CA ALA A 106 -21.45 3.33 -9.07
C ALA A 106 -21.20 2.47 -7.82
N GLY A 107 -20.96 3.11 -6.70
CA GLY A 107 -20.71 2.41 -5.43
C GLY A 107 -21.93 1.59 -4.99
N GLU A 108 -21.68 0.44 -4.39
CA GLU A 108 -22.70 -0.39 -3.81
C GLU A 108 -23.23 0.21 -2.48
N LYS A 109 -24.41 -0.23 -2.04
CA LYS A 109 -24.86 0.11 -0.68
C LYS A 109 -23.89 -0.47 0.33
N LEU A 110 -23.44 0.35 1.28
CA LEU A 110 -22.55 -0.10 2.35
C LEU A 110 -23.19 -1.22 3.16
N ASP A 111 -22.47 -2.30 3.36
CA ASP A 111 -22.90 -3.39 4.23
C ASP A 111 -22.68 -2.98 5.70
N PRO A 112 -23.74 -2.84 6.51
CA PRO A 112 -23.60 -2.44 7.91
C PRO A 112 -22.84 -3.48 8.76
N LEU A 113 -22.72 -4.72 8.29
CA LEU A 113 -22.00 -5.81 8.95
C LEU A 113 -20.54 -5.93 8.48
N GLU A 114 -20.11 -5.19 7.48
CA GLU A 114 -18.73 -5.26 6.96
C GLU A 114 -17.67 -4.97 8.05
N PRO A 115 -17.84 -3.97 8.94
CA PRO A 115 -16.90 -3.75 10.05
C PRO A 115 -16.70 -4.98 10.93
N PHE A 116 -17.80 -5.68 11.27
CA PHE A 116 -17.74 -6.90 12.07
C PHE A 116 -17.07 -8.05 11.31
N LYS A 117 -17.41 -8.24 10.04
CA LYS A 117 -16.79 -9.28 9.19
C LYS A 117 -15.28 -9.09 9.07
N VAL A 118 -14.81 -7.85 8.90
CA VAL A 118 -13.39 -7.52 8.85
C VAL A 118 -12.72 -7.82 10.19
N ALA A 119 -13.30 -7.36 11.30
CA ALA A 119 -12.75 -7.62 12.63
C ALA A 119 -12.68 -9.12 12.94
N GLN A 120 -13.71 -9.88 12.58
CA GLN A 120 -13.72 -11.35 12.69
C GLN A 120 -12.66 -12.01 11.83
N SER A 121 -12.45 -11.52 10.61
CA SER A 121 -11.41 -12.04 9.70
C SER A 121 -10.01 -11.85 10.29
N ILE A 122 -9.72 -10.67 10.83
CA ILE A 122 -8.45 -10.35 11.50
C ILE A 122 -8.21 -11.29 12.67
N ASN A 123 -9.23 -11.52 13.49
CA ASN A 123 -9.16 -12.43 14.64
C ASN A 123 -8.88 -13.87 14.22
N LEU A 124 -9.70 -14.41 13.31
CA LEU A 124 -9.57 -15.79 12.82
C LEU A 124 -8.22 -16.05 12.14
N MET A 125 -7.70 -15.07 11.41
CA MET A 125 -6.40 -15.15 10.75
C MET A 125 -5.22 -14.89 11.70
N GLY A 126 -5.45 -14.49 12.94
CA GLY A 126 -4.41 -14.19 13.92
C GLY A 126 -3.48 -13.04 13.47
N ILE A 127 -4.02 -12.06 12.75
CA ILE A 127 -3.26 -10.95 12.17
C ILE A 127 -2.72 -10.05 13.27
N LYS A 128 -1.41 -9.77 13.22
CA LYS A 128 -0.72 -8.88 14.16
C LYS A 128 -0.67 -7.44 13.69
N HIS A 129 -0.64 -7.25 12.38
CA HIS A 129 -0.68 -5.93 11.76
C HIS A 129 -1.67 -5.95 10.59
N ALA A 130 -2.80 -5.29 10.75
CA ALA A 130 -3.83 -5.22 9.73
C ALA A 130 -3.72 -3.89 8.96
N VAL A 131 -3.67 -4.00 7.64
CA VAL A 131 -3.81 -2.85 6.75
C VAL A 131 -5.27 -2.81 6.28
N ILE A 132 -5.94 -1.71 6.53
CA ILE A 132 -7.30 -1.48 6.05
C ILE A 132 -7.22 -0.49 4.89
N THR A 133 -7.81 -0.83 3.77
CA THR A 133 -7.99 0.06 2.63
C THR A 133 -9.45 0.12 2.20
N SER A 134 -9.81 1.04 1.34
CA SER A 134 -11.17 1.09 0.78
C SER A 134 -11.15 1.34 -0.72
N VAL A 135 -12.27 1.07 -1.36
CA VAL A 135 -12.61 1.72 -2.64
C VAL A 135 -12.88 3.21 -2.39
N ASP A 136 -12.68 4.06 -3.40
CA ASP A 136 -13.16 5.45 -3.33
C ASP A 136 -14.69 5.48 -3.45
N ARG A 137 -15.31 6.30 -2.63
CA ARG A 137 -16.76 6.47 -2.53
C ARG A 137 -17.14 7.95 -2.68
N ASP A 138 -16.71 8.55 -3.82
CA ASP A 138 -17.05 9.92 -4.16
C ASP A 138 -18.56 10.14 -4.38
N ASP A 139 -19.34 9.05 -4.40
CA ASP A 139 -20.81 9.02 -4.46
C ASP A 139 -21.49 9.25 -3.11
N LEU A 140 -20.75 9.17 -2.00
CA LEU A 140 -21.27 9.40 -0.65
C LEU A 140 -20.88 10.81 -0.16
N ASP A 141 -21.80 11.49 0.50
CA ASP A 141 -21.57 12.83 1.04
C ASP A 141 -20.39 12.91 2.00
N ASP A 142 -20.16 11.82 2.74
CA ASP A 142 -19.04 11.71 3.69
C ASP A 142 -17.83 10.94 3.13
N GLY A 143 -17.81 10.64 1.83
CA GLY A 143 -16.74 9.86 1.21
C GLY A 143 -16.54 8.46 1.83
N GLY A 144 -17.50 7.98 2.64
CA GLY A 144 -17.40 6.73 3.39
C GLY A 144 -16.65 6.85 4.72
N SER A 145 -16.25 8.05 5.15
CA SER A 145 -15.43 8.26 6.36
C SER A 145 -16.10 7.77 7.66
N ASN A 146 -17.45 7.82 7.75
CA ASN A 146 -18.17 7.24 8.89
C ASN A 146 -18.08 5.71 8.93
N HIS A 147 -18.03 5.08 7.77
CA HIS A 147 -17.85 3.62 7.66
C HIS A 147 -16.43 3.21 8.08
N TRP A 148 -15.43 4.03 7.73
CA TRP A 148 -14.06 3.90 8.23
C TRP A 148 -13.99 3.94 9.75
N VAL A 149 -14.62 4.95 10.38
CA VAL A 149 -14.68 5.09 11.85
C VAL A 149 -15.26 3.85 12.50
N LYS A 150 -16.40 3.36 11.99
CA LYS A 150 -17.02 2.13 12.50
C LYS A 150 -16.09 0.94 12.38
N THR A 151 -15.43 0.78 11.22
CA THR A 151 -14.53 -0.34 10.98
C THR A 151 -13.34 -0.34 11.92
N VAL A 152 -12.65 0.79 12.07
CA VAL A 152 -11.48 0.89 12.96
C VAL A 152 -11.88 0.62 14.41
N ASN A 153 -12.99 1.21 14.89
CA ASN A 153 -13.47 0.98 16.25
C ASN A 153 -13.83 -0.49 16.49
N THR A 154 -14.54 -1.11 15.56
CA THR A 154 -14.92 -2.54 15.69
C THR A 154 -13.69 -3.44 15.68
N ILE A 155 -12.68 -3.15 14.83
CA ILE A 155 -11.45 -3.93 14.83
C ILE A 155 -10.73 -3.81 16.18
N ARG A 156 -10.63 -2.63 16.75
CA ARG A 156 -9.98 -2.42 18.05
C ARG A 156 -10.71 -3.12 19.20
N GLU A 157 -12.03 -3.13 19.16
CA GLU A 157 -12.85 -3.83 20.15
C GLU A 157 -12.61 -5.34 20.14
N PHE A 158 -12.55 -5.95 18.94
CA PHE A 158 -12.41 -7.39 18.76
C PHE A 158 -10.95 -7.87 18.75
N ASN A 159 -9.99 -6.98 18.42
CA ASN A 159 -8.58 -7.32 18.24
C ASN A 159 -7.68 -6.25 18.90
N PRO A 160 -7.70 -6.12 20.23
CA PRO A 160 -7.01 -5.03 20.95
C PRO A 160 -5.49 -5.03 20.78
N ASP A 161 -4.88 -6.19 20.47
CA ASP A 161 -3.44 -6.35 20.30
C ASP A 161 -2.98 -6.19 18.83
N THR A 162 -3.92 -6.00 17.89
CA THR A 162 -3.61 -5.81 16.47
C THR A 162 -3.30 -4.34 16.19
N THR A 163 -2.14 -4.08 15.60
CA THR A 163 -1.81 -2.73 15.11
C THR A 163 -2.50 -2.45 13.77
N LEU A 164 -2.94 -1.20 13.58
CA LEU A 164 -3.71 -0.79 12.39
C LEU A 164 -2.96 0.23 11.54
N GLU A 165 -2.86 -0.08 10.26
CA GLU A 165 -2.54 0.88 9.22
C GLU A 165 -3.82 1.14 8.40
N THR A 166 -4.16 2.41 8.18
CA THR A 166 -5.27 2.80 7.31
C THR A 166 -4.74 3.40 6.02
N LEU A 167 -4.92 2.72 4.89
CA LEU A 167 -4.60 3.24 3.56
C LEU A 167 -5.85 3.91 2.99
N ILE A 168 -5.95 5.22 3.23
CA ILE A 168 -7.16 6.01 2.95
C ILE A 168 -7.17 6.62 1.53
N PRO A 169 -8.36 6.90 0.96
CA PRO A 169 -8.50 7.77 -0.20
C PRO A 169 -8.13 9.21 0.14
N ASP A 170 -8.05 10.09 -0.88
CA ASP A 170 -7.78 11.52 -0.63
C ASP A 170 -8.99 12.30 -0.09
N PHE A 171 -10.16 11.67 0.03
CA PHE A 171 -11.43 12.30 0.41
C PHE A 171 -11.65 13.65 -0.28
N GLN A 172 -11.15 13.81 -1.50
CA GLN A 172 -11.16 15.06 -2.27
C GLN A 172 -10.54 16.27 -1.52
N GLY A 173 -9.73 16.02 -0.50
CA GLY A 173 -9.11 17.02 0.37
C GLY A 173 -10.04 17.56 1.47
N ASN A 174 -11.16 16.90 1.73
CA ASN A 174 -12.11 17.32 2.76
C ASN A 174 -11.55 17.03 4.16
N THR A 175 -11.22 18.09 4.90
CA THR A 175 -10.60 18.00 6.23
C THR A 175 -11.51 17.39 7.29
N GLU A 176 -12.84 17.57 7.21
CA GLU A 176 -13.77 16.96 8.17
C GLU A 176 -13.75 15.42 8.07
N GLN A 177 -13.61 14.90 6.84
CA GLN A 177 -13.50 13.46 6.60
C GLN A 177 -12.16 12.92 7.08
N LEU A 178 -11.06 13.67 6.86
CA LEU A 178 -9.75 13.35 7.39
C LEU A 178 -9.72 13.38 8.93
N ASP A 179 -10.35 14.37 9.54
CA ASP A 179 -10.45 14.48 11.00
C ASP A 179 -11.16 13.29 11.65
N ARG A 180 -12.13 12.68 10.97
CA ARG A 180 -12.77 11.44 11.44
C ARG A 180 -11.78 10.28 11.51
N ILE A 181 -10.90 10.15 10.53
CA ILE A 181 -9.84 9.12 10.53
C ILE A 181 -8.81 9.42 11.63
N ILE A 182 -8.40 10.66 11.76
CA ILE A 182 -7.45 11.11 12.80
C ILE A 182 -8.01 10.80 14.19
N LYS A 183 -9.30 11.06 14.41
CA LYS A 183 -9.97 10.86 15.71
C LYS A 183 -9.97 9.40 16.18
N VAL A 184 -10.03 8.43 15.28
CA VAL A 184 -9.95 7.01 15.66
C VAL A 184 -8.52 6.50 15.81
N HIS A 185 -7.54 7.36 15.53
CA HIS A 185 -6.12 7.25 15.87
C HIS A 185 -5.47 5.91 15.49
N PRO A 186 -5.48 5.50 14.20
CA PRO A 186 -4.71 4.34 13.77
C PRO A 186 -3.21 4.57 13.98
N GLU A 187 -2.43 3.50 14.11
CA GLU A 187 -0.98 3.60 14.35
C GLU A 187 -0.23 4.20 13.17
N ILE A 188 -0.75 3.98 11.94
CA ILE A 188 -0.22 4.56 10.70
C ILE A 188 -1.40 4.99 9.82
N VAL A 189 -1.32 6.19 9.27
CA VAL A 189 -2.23 6.63 8.21
C VAL A 189 -1.45 6.73 6.90
N SER A 190 -1.87 5.93 5.94
CA SER A 190 -1.26 5.85 4.62
C SER A 190 -2.17 6.51 3.58
N HIS A 191 -1.56 7.26 2.67
CA HIS A 191 -2.17 7.72 1.44
C HIS A 191 -1.14 7.64 0.32
N ASN A 192 -1.34 6.77 -0.64
CA ASN A 192 -0.37 6.55 -1.70
C ASN A 192 -0.43 7.65 -2.76
N ILE A 193 0.75 8.17 -3.14
CA ILE A 193 0.88 9.07 -4.28
C ILE A 193 0.89 8.30 -5.62
N GLU A 194 1.20 7.02 -5.58
CA GLU A 194 1.19 5.98 -6.61
C GLU A 194 2.19 6.19 -7.74
N THR A 195 2.36 7.40 -8.25
CA THR A 195 3.27 7.71 -9.36
C THR A 195 3.78 9.15 -9.29
N VAL A 196 4.70 9.49 -10.18
CA VAL A 196 5.29 10.83 -10.29
C VAL A 196 4.30 11.87 -10.82
N ARG A 197 4.55 13.13 -10.57
CA ARG A 197 3.70 14.29 -10.93
C ARG A 197 3.21 14.26 -12.38
N ARG A 198 4.13 14.05 -13.32
CA ARG A 198 3.83 14.05 -14.76
C ARG A 198 2.83 12.96 -15.15
N LEU A 199 2.94 11.77 -14.56
CA LEU A 199 2.10 10.61 -14.90
C LEU A 199 0.77 10.57 -14.16
N THR A 200 0.60 11.35 -13.09
CA THR A 200 -0.59 11.26 -12.21
C THR A 200 -1.90 11.37 -12.98
N LYS A 201 -2.01 12.31 -13.93
CA LYS A 201 -3.27 12.52 -14.70
C LYS A 201 -3.64 11.30 -15.55
N GLU A 202 -2.66 10.59 -16.09
CA GLU A 202 -2.86 9.39 -16.89
C GLU A 202 -3.13 8.15 -16.03
N VAL A 203 -2.37 8.01 -14.95
CA VAL A 203 -2.37 6.81 -14.09
C VAL A 203 -3.52 6.82 -13.08
N ARG A 204 -3.84 8.00 -12.52
CA ARG A 204 -4.83 8.23 -11.46
C ARG A 204 -5.87 9.26 -11.89
N VAL A 205 -6.67 8.97 -12.88
CA VAL A 205 -7.52 9.90 -13.65
C VAL A 205 -8.24 10.97 -12.81
N GLN A 206 -8.81 10.60 -11.65
CA GLN A 206 -9.58 11.52 -10.78
C GLN A 206 -8.75 12.10 -9.63
N ALA A 207 -7.66 11.44 -9.22
CA ALA A 207 -6.81 11.92 -8.13
C ALA A 207 -5.83 12.99 -8.64
N LYS A 208 -5.38 13.84 -7.73
CA LYS A 208 -4.46 14.95 -8.03
C LYS A 208 -3.19 14.79 -7.19
N TYR A 209 -2.03 15.00 -7.80
CA TYR A 209 -0.74 14.90 -7.15
C TYR A 209 -0.62 15.85 -5.95
N ASP A 210 -0.92 17.14 -6.16
CA ASP A 210 -0.80 18.15 -5.11
C ASP A 210 -1.80 17.91 -3.97
N ARG A 211 -3.02 17.47 -4.29
CA ARG A 211 -4.01 17.08 -3.26
C ARG A 211 -3.49 15.93 -2.39
N SER A 212 -2.83 14.93 -2.98
CA SER A 212 -2.26 13.82 -2.22
C SER A 212 -1.18 14.31 -1.25
N LEU A 213 -0.34 15.28 -1.67
CA LEU A 213 0.65 15.91 -0.78
C LEU A 213 -0.01 16.75 0.32
N GLU A 214 -1.07 17.48 0.00
CA GLU A 214 -1.85 18.28 0.98
C GLU A 214 -2.48 17.39 2.04
N VAL A 215 -3.09 16.25 1.64
CA VAL A 215 -3.66 15.26 2.57
C VAL A 215 -2.57 14.71 3.49
N LEU A 216 -1.43 14.29 2.97
CA LEU A 216 -0.33 13.77 3.77
C LEU A 216 0.21 14.82 4.74
N ARG A 217 0.36 16.07 4.31
CA ARG A 217 0.79 17.20 5.16
C ARG A 217 -0.22 17.44 6.27
N TYR A 218 -1.50 17.52 5.95
CA TYR A 218 -2.56 17.70 6.94
C TYR A 218 -2.55 16.61 8.01
N LEU A 219 -2.46 15.35 7.62
CA LEU A 219 -2.35 14.22 8.55
C LEU A 219 -1.13 14.36 9.46
N LYS A 220 0.02 14.76 8.90
CA LYS A 220 1.25 14.96 9.67
C LYS A 220 1.15 16.10 10.67
N GLU A 221 0.58 17.25 10.28
CA GLU A 221 0.32 18.40 11.14
C GLU A 221 -0.60 18.06 12.32
N LYS A 222 -1.51 17.11 12.13
CA LYS A 222 -2.38 16.57 13.19
C LYS A 222 -1.72 15.47 14.03
N GLY A 223 -0.41 15.24 13.87
CA GLY A 223 0.36 14.32 14.71
C GLY A 223 0.30 12.86 14.29
N MET A 224 -0.27 12.53 13.12
CA MET A 224 -0.32 11.16 12.66
C MET A 224 1.06 10.70 12.14
N LYS A 225 1.35 9.40 12.29
CA LYS A 225 2.45 8.77 11.59
C LYS A 225 2.01 8.45 10.16
N THR A 226 2.67 9.07 9.18
CA THR A 226 2.23 9.05 7.79
C THR A 226 3.07 8.13 6.93
N LYS A 227 2.40 7.48 5.96
CA LYS A 227 3.05 6.62 4.97
C LYS A 227 2.52 6.91 3.58
N SER A 228 3.38 6.79 2.56
CA SER A 228 3.00 6.86 1.15
C SER A 228 3.69 5.79 0.33
N GLY A 229 3.14 5.48 -0.86
CA GLY A 229 3.67 4.49 -1.76
C GLY A 229 3.81 5.01 -3.19
N ILE A 230 4.83 4.53 -3.89
CA ILE A 230 5.12 4.80 -5.28
C ILE A 230 5.28 3.47 -6.02
N MET A 231 4.60 3.32 -7.13
CA MET A 231 4.83 2.22 -8.08
C MET A 231 5.74 2.69 -9.20
N CYS A 232 6.83 1.94 -9.44
CA CYS A 232 7.81 2.21 -10.48
C CYS A 232 7.64 1.29 -11.69
N GLY A 233 7.99 1.76 -12.87
CA GLY A 233 7.88 1.00 -14.13
C GLY A 233 6.68 1.40 -14.99
N MET A 234 6.07 2.56 -14.73
CA MET A 234 4.98 3.12 -15.52
C MET A 234 5.44 4.15 -16.56
N GLY A 235 6.75 4.46 -16.62
CA GLY A 235 7.35 5.38 -17.59
C GLY A 235 7.95 6.65 -16.98
N GLU A 236 8.10 6.66 -15.66
CA GLU A 236 8.84 7.68 -14.91
C GLU A 236 10.36 7.56 -15.16
N SER A 237 11.07 8.67 -14.99
CA SER A 237 12.52 8.67 -14.89
C SER A 237 12.99 8.51 -13.44
N GLU A 238 14.28 8.18 -13.24
CA GLU A 238 14.87 8.11 -11.89
C GLU A 238 14.80 9.45 -11.18
N ASP A 239 15.09 10.56 -11.90
CA ASP A 239 15.03 11.91 -11.35
C ASP A 239 13.60 12.27 -10.89
N GLU A 240 12.56 11.92 -11.67
CA GLU A 240 11.17 12.18 -11.28
C GLU A 240 10.77 11.41 -10.00
N VAL A 241 11.30 10.20 -9.78
CA VAL A 241 11.08 9.46 -8.53
C VAL A 241 11.78 10.15 -7.37
N LEU A 242 13.03 10.61 -7.56
CA LEU A 242 13.77 11.37 -6.55
C LEU A 242 13.06 12.68 -6.20
N ASP A 243 12.58 13.43 -7.18
CA ASP A 243 11.77 14.63 -6.97
C ASP A 243 10.49 14.32 -6.18
N THR A 244 9.85 13.20 -6.48
CA THR A 244 8.67 12.74 -5.73
C THR A 244 9.00 12.39 -4.28
N LEU A 245 10.18 11.80 -4.01
CA LEU A 245 10.65 11.58 -2.65
C LEU A 245 10.89 12.90 -1.91
N HIS A 246 11.45 13.91 -2.58
CA HIS A 246 11.59 15.26 -2.00
C HIS A 246 10.22 15.89 -1.67
N ASP A 247 9.24 15.81 -2.58
CA ASP A 247 7.88 16.31 -2.37
C ASP A 247 7.19 15.64 -1.17
N LEU A 248 7.31 14.31 -1.05
CA LEU A 248 6.80 13.54 0.08
C LEU A 248 7.48 13.94 1.39
N LYS A 249 8.82 14.11 1.37
CA LYS A 249 9.55 14.54 2.57
C LYS A 249 9.14 15.94 3.01
N ASN A 250 9.01 16.88 2.08
CA ASN A 250 8.54 18.24 2.35
C ASN A 250 7.10 18.28 2.88
N SER A 251 6.30 17.25 2.58
CA SER A 251 4.96 17.06 3.14
C SER A 251 4.96 16.33 4.49
N GLY A 252 6.14 16.05 5.06
CA GLY A 252 6.30 15.46 6.39
C GLY A 252 6.06 13.95 6.47
N VAL A 253 6.09 13.24 5.34
CA VAL A 253 5.89 11.79 5.32
C VAL A 253 7.00 11.07 6.08
N ASP A 254 6.64 10.11 6.93
CA ASP A 254 7.56 9.34 7.78
C ASP A 254 8.08 8.07 7.09
N ILE A 255 7.21 7.41 6.33
CA ILE A 255 7.48 6.09 5.74
C ILE A 255 7.15 6.13 4.25
N VAL A 256 8.05 5.59 3.41
CA VAL A 256 7.79 5.43 1.98
C VAL A 256 7.99 3.98 1.56
N THR A 257 7.11 3.49 0.68
CA THR A 257 7.27 2.21 0.00
C THR A 257 7.43 2.44 -1.50
N LEU A 258 8.42 1.80 -2.12
CA LEU A 258 8.58 1.79 -3.57
C LEU A 258 8.50 0.35 -4.07
N GLY A 259 7.67 0.10 -5.08
CA GLY A 259 7.47 -1.23 -5.62
C GLY A 259 7.39 -1.24 -7.14
N GLN A 260 7.71 -2.38 -7.76
CA GLN A 260 7.53 -2.56 -9.19
C GLN A 260 6.04 -2.64 -9.55
N TYR A 261 5.59 -1.79 -10.45
CA TYR A 261 4.28 -1.94 -11.06
C TYR A 261 4.17 -3.25 -11.85
N MET A 262 3.13 -4.01 -11.57
CA MET A 262 2.80 -5.24 -12.29
C MET A 262 1.43 -5.08 -12.93
N GLN A 263 1.35 -5.20 -14.27
CA GLN A 263 0.09 -5.08 -15.00
C GLN A 263 -0.89 -6.20 -14.61
N PRO A 264 -2.05 -5.90 -14.01
CA PRO A 264 -2.99 -6.95 -13.55
C PRO A 264 -3.63 -7.72 -14.68
N THR A 265 -4.06 -7.04 -15.75
CA THR A 265 -4.64 -7.62 -16.95
C THR A 265 -4.21 -6.84 -18.21
N PRO A 266 -4.37 -7.39 -19.43
CA PRO A 266 -4.02 -6.69 -20.67
C PRO A 266 -4.76 -5.35 -20.90
N ARG A 267 -5.83 -5.08 -20.15
CA ARG A 267 -6.63 -3.85 -20.25
C ARG A 267 -6.04 -2.69 -19.45
N HIS A 268 -5.21 -2.99 -18.44
CA HIS A 268 -4.59 -2.00 -17.56
C HIS A 268 -3.36 -1.35 -18.22
N LEU A 269 -2.84 -0.32 -17.58
CA LEU A 269 -1.62 0.37 -18.01
C LEU A 269 -0.50 -0.66 -18.25
N LYS A 270 0.17 -0.56 -19.38
CA LYS A 270 1.29 -1.46 -19.72
C LYS A 270 2.49 -1.14 -18.87
N VAL A 271 3.21 -2.16 -18.42
CA VAL A 271 4.53 -1.98 -17.81
C VAL A 271 5.45 -1.35 -18.87
N ALA A 272 5.96 -0.15 -18.60
CA ALA A 272 6.91 0.54 -19.47
C ALA A 272 8.31 -0.06 -19.36
N ASN A 273 8.74 -0.37 -18.15
CA ASN A 273 10.02 -1.02 -17.86
C ASN A 273 9.95 -1.80 -16.55
N TYR A 274 10.79 -2.82 -16.44
CA TYR A 274 11.08 -3.49 -15.17
C TYR A 274 12.31 -2.84 -14.57
N VAL A 275 12.11 -2.16 -13.44
CA VAL A 275 13.17 -1.43 -12.74
C VAL A 275 14.13 -2.41 -12.07
N HIS A 276 15.43 -2.22 -12.27
CA HIS A 276 16.43 -3.12 -11.69
C HIS A 276 16.49 -2.97 -10.16
N PRO A 277 16.73 -4.05 -9.40
CA PRO A 277 16.84 -3.98 -7.93
C PRO A 277 17.85 -2.96 -7.42
N ASP A 278 18.97 -2.74 -8.14
CA ASP A 278 19.97 -1.73 -7.77
C ASP A 278 19.40 -0.29 -7.78
N VAL A 279 18.43 -0.02 -8.67
CA VAL A 279 17.73 1.28 -8.70
C VAL A 279 16.84 1.44 -7.48
N PHE A 280 16.10 0.40 -7.08
CA PHE A 280 15.35 0.41 -5.83
C PHE A 280 16.27 0.60 -4.61
N ALA A 281 17.42 -0.09 -4.59
CA ALA A 281 18.44 0.12 -3.55
C ALA A 281 18.98 1.56 -3.55
N MET A 282 19.12 2.18 -4.71
CA MET A 282 19.50 3.60 -4.84
C MET A 282 18.40 4.49 -4.27
N TYR A 283 17.12 4.29 -4.62
CA TYR A 283 16.02 5.08 -4.05
C TYR A 283 15.96 4.97 -2.54
N LYS A 284 16.14 3.77 -1.98
CA LYS A 284 16.20 3.56 -0.53
C LYS A 284 17.30 4.38 0.12
N ARG A 285 18.52 4.31 -0.44
CA ARG A 285 19.67 5.04 0.07
C ARG A 285 19.47 6.55 0.02
N GLU A 286 19.00 7.08 -1.12
CA GLU A 286 18.77 8.52 -1.28
C GLU A 286 17.62 9.00 -0.36
N GLY A 287 16.55 8.25 -0.27
CA GLY A 287 15.46 8.58 0.65
C GLY A 287 15.86 8.55 2.13
N LEU A 288 16.69 7.59 2.55
CA LEU A 288 17.22 7.61 3.93
C LEU A 288 18.09 8.85 4.19
N LYS A 289 18.86 9.32 3.19
CA LYS A 289 19.60 10.60 3.30
C LYS A 289 18.69 11.81 3.45
N LEU A 290 17.50 11.78 2.82
CA LEU A 290 16.49 12.82 2.98
C LEU A 290 15.87 12.82 4.39
N GLY A 291 16.12 11.79 5.20
CA GLY A 291 15.66 11.67 6.58
C GLY A 291 14.27 11.06 6.74
N PHE A 292 13.82 10.21 5.81
CA PHE A 292 12.68 9.34 6.08
C PHE A 292 12.99 8.38 7.23
N GLY A 293 12.00 8.13 8.09
CA GLY A 293 12.16 7.19 9.20
C GLY A 293 12.29 5.74 8.75
N TYR A 294 11.66 5.39 7.62
CA TYR A 294 11.73 4.07 7.01
C TYR A 294 11.43 4.13 5.51
N ILE A 295 12.16 3.35 4.72
CA ILE A 295 11.90 3.12 3.30
C ILE A 295 11.95 1.63 3.00
N GLU A 296 10.90 1.13 2.37
CA GLU A 296 10.87 -0.19 1.74
C GLU A 296 10.92 -0.03 0.22
N SER A 297 11.88 -0.71 -0.41
CA SER A 297 12.06 -0.62 -1.87
C SER A 297 12.68 -1.89 -2.43
#